data_70dde45dcad28a7086735927b67ac8ee
#
_entry.id   70dde45dcad28a7086735927b67ac8ee
#
_cell.length_a   1.000
_cell.length_b   1.000
_cell.length_c   1.000
_cell.angle_alpha   90.00
_cell.angle_beta   90.00
_cell.angle_gamma   90.00
#
_symmetry.space_group_name_H-M   'P 1'
#
loop_
_entity.id
_entity.type
_entity.pdbx_description
1 polymer ?
#
loop_
_entity_poly.entity_id
_entity_poly.type
_entity_poly.pdbx_seq_one_letter_code
_entity_poly.pdbx_strand_id
1 'polypeptide(L)'
;MDFGEKFQFIKAKIHVIIRYSYRRDEMAKRRKLGRGVAIVGAGMSKFGMFPDKDTKDVFAEAFNEMLASVDKGVDPKEIEALYLGNFSNDFFVHQSHWGPIISDLIGHTPKPATRTEGACASSALALREGVFAIASGFYDMVLVGGLEEMSKRTTEEVAEGLALATVPYEGRVGFTFPGVFGAVATAYFAKYGANREHLMNVTIKSHNNAPLNPKAQFKLSIRDLMNAKAKSLEKKGIPVPEWQDEKDFLRDLKANPVVAWPMHLYDCCPISDGASCMLLVGEDIAKNFTDEPIYVAGIGQGSGRGLHSWDDMTYFEATRYAAEEAYGMSGLKPEDIQFSEVHDCFSIAELIHIEDLGFFKPGEGYKAVEEGQTRLDGPMPINTSGGLKCKGHPVGATGVSQLYEVWTQLKGKAGERQVPKKDLRIGAAHNLGGTGGTCTFTILERR
;
A
#
# COMPACT_ATOMS: atom_id res chain seq x y z
N MET A 1 3.08 -17.00 -42.72
CA MET A 1 4.19 -17.50 -41.89
C MET A 1 4.21 -19.00 -41.95
N ASP A 2 5.26 -19.56 -42.52
CA ASP A 2 5.47 -21.00 -42.67
C ASP A 2 5.66 -21.66 -41.28
N PHE A 3 5.28 -22.95 -41.17
CA PHE A 3 5.38 -23.73 -39.94
C PHE A 3 6.80 -23.72 -39.34
N GLY A 4 7.84 -23.62 -40.16
CA GLY A 4 9.24 -23.50 -39.78
C GLY A 4 9.58 -22.16 -39.11
N GLU A 5 9.00 -21.04 -39.52
CA GLU A 5 9.21 -19.72 -38.93
C GLU A 5 8.53 -19.62 -37.56
N LYS A 6 7.33 -20.20 -37.40
CA LYS A 6 6.65 -20.30 -36.09
C LYS A 6 7.47 -21.11 -35.08
N PHE A 7 8.11 -22.19 -35.52
CA PHE A 7 8.90 -23.06 -34.63
C PHE A 7 10.21 -22.38 -34.21
N GLN A 8 10.84 -21.61 -35.08
CA GLN A 8 12.02 -20.79 -34.75
C GLN A 8 11.67 -19.66 -33.78
N PHE A 9 10.50 -19.01 -33.98
CA PHE A 9 10.01 -17.95 -33.10
C PHE A 9 9.70 -18.48 -31.69
N ILE A 10 9.12 -19.68 -31.59
CA ILE A 10 8.85 -20.35 -30.30
C ILE A 10 10.15 -20.77 -29.63
N LYS A 11 11.11 -21.35 -30.36
CA LYS A 11 12.46 -21.67 -29.82
C LYS A 11 13.22 -20.44 -29.33
N ALA A 12 13.15 -19.33 -30.06
CA ALA A 12 13.77 -18.07 -29.67
C ALA A 12 13.11 -17.50 -28.39
N LYS A 13 11.77 -17.54 -28.29
CA LYS A 13 11.04 -17.15 -27.05
C LYS A 13 11.41 -18.04 -25.86
N ILE A 14 11.47 -19.35 -26.04
CA ILE A 14 11.87 -20.29 -24.98
C ILE A 14 13.31 -20.04 -24.54
N HIS A 15 14.25 -19.80 -25.47
CA HIS A 15 15.65 -19.48 -25.13
C HIS A 15 15.80 -18.14 -24.40
N VAL A 16 14.99 -17.14 -24.76
CA VAL A 16 14.95 -15.85 -24.09
C VAL A 16 14.38 -16.03 -22.68
N ILE A 17 13.32 -16.80 -22.50
CA ILE A 17 12.68 -17.06 -21.19
C ILE A 17 13.65 -17.82 -20.28
N ILE A 18 14.34 -18.87 -20.78
CA ILE A 18 15.31 -19.65 -19.98
C ILE A 18 16.54 -18.81 -19.61
N ARG A 19 17.07 -17.99 -20.53
CA ARG A 19 18.17 -17.06 -20.22
C ARG A 19 17.75 -15.94 -19.27
N TYR A 20 16.48 -15.52 -19.32
CA TYR A 20 15.97 -14.48 -18.43
C TYR A 20 15.80 -15.01 -17.01
N SER A 21 15.30 -16.25 -16.81
CA SER A 21 15.18 -16.87 -15.49
C SER A 21 16.55 -17.14 -14.85
N TYR A 22 17.51 -17.64 -15.61
CA TYR A 22 18.87 -17.94 -15.09
C TYR A 22 19.66 -16.67 -14.69
N ARG A 23 19.47 -15.56 -15.42
CA ARG A 23 20.05 -14.26 -15.05
C ARG A 23 19.33 -13.58 -13.87
N ARG A 24 18.05 -13.88 -13.67
CA ARG A 24 17.23 -13.33 -12.59
C ARG A 24 17.79 -13.69 -11.21
N ASP A 25 18.07 -14.98 -10.99
CA ASP A 25 18.60 -15.49 -9.71
C ASP A 25 20.02 -14.95 -9.37
N GLU A 26 20.84 -14.71 -10.39
CA GLU A 26 22.18 -14.14 -10.18
C GLU A 26 22.15 -12.62 -9.98
N MET A 27 21.25 -11.89 -10.62
CA MET A 27 21.20 -10.42 -10.54
C MET A 27 20.55 -9.95 -9.23
N ALA A 28 19.51 -10.62 -8.74
CA ALA A 28 18.88 -10.29 -7.46
C ALA A 28 19.85 -10.46 -6.27
N LYS A 29 20.70 -11.48 -6.31
CA LYS A 29 21.73 -11.72 -5.29
C LYS A 29 22.89 -10.69 -5.25
N ARG A 30 23.01 -9.83 -6.27
CA ARG A 30 24.14 -8.87 -6.41
C ARG A 30 23.77 -7.43 -6.06
N ARG A 31 22.47 -7.09 -6.00
CA ARG A 31 22.04 -5.71 -5.71
C ARG A 31 22.08 -5.47 -4.21
N LYS A 32 23.00 -4.61 -3.79
CA LYS A 32 23.10 -4.12 -2.40
C LYS A 32 23.19 -2.61 -2.41
N LEU A 33 22.73 -1.98 -1.36
CA LEU A 33 22.92 -0.55 -1.14
C LEU A 33 24.43 -0.30 -0.91
N GLY A 34 24.97 0.70 -1.60
CA GLY A 34 26.37 1.09 -1.43
C GLY A 34 26.65 1.69 -0.05
N ARG A 35 25.65 2.37 0.51
CA ARG A 35 25.61 2.92 1.87
C ARG A 35 24.27 2.52 2.49
N GLY A 36 24.27 2.11 3.76
CA GLY A 36 23.03 1.83 4.48
C GLY A 36 22.16 3.08 4.65
N VAL A 37 20.85 2.88 4.70
CA VAL A 37 19.84 3.95 4.82
C VAL A 37 18.97 3.69 6.03
N ALA A 38 18.78 4.72 6.85
CA ALA A 38 17.93 4.68 8.02
C ALA A 38 16.78 5.69 7.92
N ILE A 39 15.65 5.34 8.52
CA ILE A 39 14.51 6.22 8.74
C ILE A 39 14.60 6.71 10.19
N VAL A 40 14.73 8.03 10.36
CA VAL A 40 14.89 8.66 11.66
C VAL A 40 13.67 9.43 12.13
N GLY A 41 12.75 9.73 11.21
CA GLY A 41 11.48 10.38 11.49
C GLY A 41 10.40 9.96 10.52
N ALA A 42 9.14 9.93 10.97
CA ALA A 42 8.00 9.61 10.13
C ALA A 42 6.75 10.37 10.61
N GLY A 43 5.94 10.81 9.67
CA GLY A 43 4.69 11.51 9.96
C GLY A 43 3.61 11.20 8.93
N MET A 44 2.37 11.28 9.38
CA MET A 44 1.19 11.02 8.56
C MET A 44 0.05 11.92 9.04
N SER A 45 -0.66 12.57 8.13
CA SER A 45 -1.92 13.22 8.46
C SER A 45 -2.97 12.18 8.85
N LYS A 46 -4.06 12.59 9.48
CA LYS A 46 -5.25 11.75 9.48
C LYS A 46 -5.71 11.56 8.04
N PHE A 47 -6.14 10.35 7.67
CA PHE A 47 -6.80 10.12 6.39
C PHE A 47 -8.31 10.31 6.53
N GLY A 48 -8.95 10.84 5.49
CA GLY A 48 -10.37 11.14 5.54
C GLY A 48 -10.86 11.95 4.35
N MET A 49 -12.05 12.52 4.50
CA MET A 49 -12.59 13.53 3.59
C MET A 49 -12.60 14.87 4.31
N PHE A 50 -11.91 15.87 3.75
CA PHE A 50 -11.70 17.15 4.42
C PHE A 50 -12.14 18.33 3.54
N PRO A 51 -13.43 18.73 3.61
CA PRO A 51 -13.95 19.82 2.79
C PRO A 51 -13.25 21.16 3.06
N ASP A 52 -12.75 21.36 4.29
CA ASP A 52 -12.15 22.61 4.75
C ASP A 52 -10.62 22.65 4.71
N LYS A 53 -9.97 21.56 4.21
CA LYS A 53 -8.52 21.48 4.05
C LYS A 53 -8.14 21.35 2.58
N ASP A 54 -6.94 21.80 2.25
CA ASP A 54 -6.32 21.54 0.95
C ASP A 54 -5.14 20.56 1.07
N THR A 55 -4.57 20.22 -0.06
CA THR A 55 -3.41 19.32 -0.17
C THR A 55 -2.21 19.81 0.67
N LYS A 56 -2.01 21.12 0.81
CA LYS A 56 -0.91 21.70 1.59
C LYS A 56 -1.15 21.52 3.09
N ASP A 57 -2.40 21.69 3.53
CA ASP A 57 -2.76 21.53 4.95
C ASP A 57 -2.48 20.11 5.43
N VAL A 58 -2.90 19.09 4.65
CA VAL A 58 -2.65 17.69 5.03
C VAL A 58 -1.18 17.33 4.97
N PHE A 59 -0.41 17.91 4.04
CA PHE A 59 1.05 17.69 4.00
C PHE A 59 1.76 18.36 5.18
N ALA A 60 1.37 19.58 5.54
CA ALA A 60 1.93 20.28 6.70
C ALA A 60 1.70 19.50 8.01
N GLU A 61 0.53 18.88 8.19
CA GLU A 61 0.26 18.00 9.33
C GLU A 61 1.25 16.82 9.38
N ALA A 62 1.43 16.12 8.25
CA ALA A 62 2.36 15.00 8.16
C ALA A 62 3.81 15.44 8.40
N PHE A 63 4.23 16.56 7.84
CA PHE A 63 5.57 17.10 7.98
C PHE A 63 5.88 17.52 9.43
N ASN A 64 4.96 18.21 10.09
CA ASN A 64 5.12 18.60 11.49
C ASN A 64 5.21 17.40 12.42
N GLU A 65 4.41 16.36 12.19
CA GLU A 65 4.50 15.11 12.95
C GLU A 65 5.84 14.40 12.69
N MET A 66 6.30 14.38 11.44
CA MET A 66 7.61 13.81 11.10
C MET A 66 8.74 14.53 11.86
N LEU A 67 8.76 15.86 11.89
CA LEU A 67 9.75 16.62 12.65
C LEU A 67 9.67 16.29 14.15
N ALA A 68 8.46 16.25 14.72
CA ALA A 68 8.24 15.94 16.12
C ALA A 68 8.61 14.48 16.48
N SER A 69 8.68 13.57 15.50
CA SER A 69 8.99 12.17 15.69
C SER A 69 10.49 11.85 15.72
N VAL A 70 11.34 12.82 15.33
CA VAL A 70 12.81 12.69 15.39
C VAL A 70 13.27 12.87 16.81
N ASP A 71 13.70 11.80 17.46
CA ASP A 71 13.91 11.74 18.92
C ASP A 71 14.90 12.81 19.45
N LYS A 72 15.94 13.15 18.67
CA LYS A 72 16.97 14.16 19.04
C LYS A 72 16.79 15.49 18.32
N GLY A 73 15.67 15.64 17.56
CA GLY A 73 15.38 16.79 16.73
C GLY A 73 16.16 16.82 15.41
N VAL A 74 15.74 17.68 14.53
CA VAL A 74 16.38 17.96 13.23
C VAL A 74 16.09 19.41 12.82
N ASP A 75 17.07 20.09 12.24
CA ASP A 75 16.81 21.36 11.55
C ASP A 75 16.27 21.04 10.14
N PRO A 76 15.04 21.44 9.80
CA PRO A 76 14.50 21.22 8.46
C PRO A 76 15.39 21.78 7.33
N LYS A 77 16.20 22.77 7.64
CA LYS A 77 17.17 23.34 6.69
C LYS A 77 18.30 22.39 6.31
N GLU A 78 18.55 21.34 7.08
CA GLU A 78 19.55 20.32 6.74
C GLU A 78 19.05 19.34 5.69
N ILE A 79 17.73 19.23 5.47
CA ILE A 79 17.16 18.39 4.41
C ILE A 79 17.71 18.85 3.06
N GLU A 80 18.30 17.93 2.29
CA GLU A 80 19.01 18.27 1.05
C GLU A 80 18.15 18.15 -0.20
N ALA A 81 17.18 17.21 -0.20
CA ALA A 81 16.25 17.02 -1.31
C ALA A 81 14.88 16.52 -0.83
N LEU A 82 13.85 16.77 -1.64
CA LEU A 82 12.48 16.27 -1.47
C LEU A 82 12.11 15.36 -2.66
N TYR A 83 11.68 14.12 -2.37
CA TYR A 83 11.01 13.23 -3.32
C TYR A 83 9.55 13.07 -2.89
N LEU A 84 8.62 13.42 -3.76
CA LEU A 84 7.20 13.54 -3.45
C LEU A 84 6.34 12.70 -4.38
N GLY A 85 5.69 11.68 -3.84
CA GLY A 85 4.73 10.86 -4.57
C GLY A 85 3.38 11.55 -4.70
N ASN A 86 2.87 11.64 -5.92
CA ASN A 86 1.53 12.11 -6.20
C ASN A 86 1.07 11.50 -7.52
N PHE A 87 -0.15 10.96 -7.54
CA PHE A 87 -0.68 10.33 -8.74
C PHE A 87 -1.35 11.34 -9.66
N SER A 88 -2.49 11.87 -9.28
CA SER A 88 -3.37 12.57 -10.23
C SER A 88 -4.04 13.84 -9.66
N ASN A 89 -3.35 14.58 -8.80
CA ASN A 89 -3.83 15.90 -8.37
C ASN A 89 -3.94 16.91 -9.52
N ASP A 90 -3.26 16.68 -10.63
CA ASP A 90 -3.48 17.39 -11.89
C ASP A 90 -4.92 17.23 -12.39
N PHE A 91 -5.53 16.06 -12.24
CA PHE A 91 -6.95 15.82 -12.52
C PHE A 91 -7.85 16.24 -11.34
N PHE A 92 -7.51 15.82 -10.11
CA PHE A 92 -8.39 16.01 -8.95
C PHE A 92 -8.50 17.47 -8.49
N VAL A 93 -7.40 18.21 -8.49
CA VAL A 93 -7.33 19.61 -8.00
C VAL A 93 -6.70 20.60 -9.00
N HIS A 94 -6.53 20.17 -10.26
CA HIS A 94 -5.97 20.98 -11.35
C HIS A 94 -4.57 21.56 -11.05
N GLN A 95 -3.74 20.79 -10.33
CA GLN A 95 -2.37 21.17 -10.00
C GLN A 95 -1.41 19.99 -10.15
N SER A 96 -0.39 20.15 -11.00
CA SER A 96 0.62 19.12 -11.29
C SER A 96 1.98 19.39 -10.64
N HIS A 97 2.30 20.64 -10.31
CA HIS A 97 3.66 21.07 -9.90
C HIS A 97 3.87 21.00 -8.39
N TRP A 98 3.57 19.83 -7.78
CA TRP A 98 3.56 19.69 -6.33
C TRP A 98 4.93 19.70 -5.67
N GLY A 99 5.99 19.27 -6.35
CA GLY A 99 7.36 19.32 -5.80
C GLY A 99 7.75 20.70 -5.27
N PRO A 100 7.81 21.73 -6.11
CA PRO A 100 8.15 23.10 -5.67
C PRO A 100 7.14 23.72 -4.72
N ILE A 101 5.84 23.43 -4.87
CA ILE A 101 4.79 23.97 -3.98
C ILE A 101 4.98 23.45 -2.55
N ILE A 102 5.25 22.17 -2.39
CA ILE A 102 5.52 21.59 -1.07
C ILE A 102 6.90 22.04 -0.55
N SER A 103 7.90 22.14 -1.43
CA SER A 103 9.22 22.68 -1.06
C SER A 103 9.13 24.10 -0.48
N ASP A 104 8.32 24.97 -1.09
CA ASP A 104 8.06 26.32 -0.58
C ASP A 104 7.32 26.29 0.76
N LEU A 105 6.25 25.49 0.86
CA LEU A 105 5.46 25.31 2.08
C LEU A 105 6.30 24.97 3.31
N ILE A 106 7.28 24.07 3.16
CA ILE A 106 8.12 23.59 4.25
C ILE A 106 9.43 24.38 4.42
N GLY A 107 9.61 25.47 3.67
CA GLY A 107 10.81 26.30 3.71
C GLY A 107 12.07 25.61 3.17
N HIS A 108 11.91 24.65 2.26
CA HIS A 108 13.01 23.88 1.67
C HIS A 108 13.64 24.54 0.43
N THR A 109 12.95 25.50 -0.21
CA THR A 109 13.47 26.25 -1.34
C THR A 109 14.78 26.97 -1.01
N PRO A 110 15.78 27.03 -1.93
CA PRO A 110 15.76 26.65 -3.35
C PRO A 110 16.26 25.23 -3.65
N LYS A 111 16.22 24.32 -2.69
CA LYS A 111 16.77 22.96 -2.83
C LYS A 111 15.91 22.07 -3.74
N PRO A 112 16.46 20.97 -4.24
CA PRO A 112 15.77 20.08 -5.19
C PRO A 112 14.47 19.47 -4.64
N ALA A 113 13.41 19.49 -5.44
CA ALA A 113 12.15 18.84 -5.15
C ALA A 113 11.60 18.15 -6.41
N THR A 114 11.40 16.84 -6.35
CA THR A 114 10.99 16.01 -7.48
C THR A 114 9.67 15.30 -7.18
N ARG A 115 8.68 15.40 -8.10
CA ARG A 115 7.47 14.58 -8.08
C ARG A 115 7.76 13.23 -8.74
N THR A 116 7.33 12.15 -8.10
CA THR A 116 7.33 10.79 -8.63
C THR A 116 5.91 10.31 -8.84
N GLU A 117 5.69 9.49 -9.87
CA GLU A 117 4.40 8.93 -10.23
C GLU A 117 4.53 7.41 -10.43
N GLY A 118 3.57 6.64 -9.96
CA GLY A 118 3.42 5.20 -10.07
C GLY A 118 2.02 4.78 -9.61
N ALA A 119 1.01 5.59 -9.97
CA ALA A 119 -0.37 5.46 -9.49
C ALA A 119 -0.42 5.39 -7.95
N CYS A 120 -1.10 4.39 -7.38
CA CYS A 120 -1.17 4.22 -5.93
C CYS A 120 0.19 3.89 -5.28
N ALA A 121 1.24 3.58 -6.05
CA ALA A 121 2.59 3.32 -5.57
C ALA A 121 3.51 4.56 -5.58
N SER A 122 2.99 5.75 -5.91
CA SER A 122 3.80 6.97 -6.12
C SER A 122 4.72 7.31 -4.95
N SER A 123 4.23 7.28 -3.70
CA SER A 123 5.10 7.59 -2.54
C SER A 123 6.08 6.47 -2.19
N ALA A 124 5.75 5.21 -2.50
CA ALA A 124 6.71 4.12 -2.33
C ALA A 124 7.87 4.23 -3.35
N LEU A 125 7.59 4.73 -4.58
CA LEU A 125 8.63 5.09 -5.53
C LEU A 125 9.45 6.28 -5.04
N ALA A 126 8.80 7.33 -4.49
CA ALA A 126 9.51 8.46 -3.87
C ALA A 126 10.50 7.99 -2.80
N LEU A 127 10.09 7.05 -1.94
CA LEU A 127 10.97 6.44 -0.95
C LEU A 127 12.12 5.68 -1.61
N ARG A 128 11.84 4.89 -2.65
CA ARG A 128 12.87 4.14 -3.39
C ARG A 128 13.94 5.08 -3.99
N GLU A 129 13.52 6.17 -4.61
CA GLU A 129 14.46 7.16 -5.16
C GLU A 129 15.26 7.85 -4.05
N GLY A 130 14.64 8.20 -2.91
CA GLY A 130 15.32 8.72 -1.73
C GLY A 130 16.36 7.74 -1.16
N VAL A 131 16.01 6.45 -1.07
CA VAL A 131 16.94 5.39 -0.63
C VAL A 131 18.14 5.33 -1.57
N PHE A 132 17.94 5.36 -2.89
CA PHE A 132 19.05 5.31 -3.84
C PHE A 132 19.90 6.58 -3.84
N ALA A 133 19.29 7.74 -3.64
CA ALA A 133 20.00 9.01 -3.52
C ALA A 133 20.99 9.01 -2.34
N ILE A 134 20.57 8.49 -1.17
CA ILE A 134 21.45 8.33 0.00
C ILE A 134 22.45 7.19 -0.21
N ALA A 135 21.99 6.04 -0.71
CA ALA A 135 22.86 4.87 -0.91
C ALA A 135 23.97 5.11 -1.95
N SER A 136 23.76 6.05 -2.88
CA SER A 136 24.79 6.50 -3.83
C SER A 136 25.83 7.42 -3.20
N GLY A 137 25.60 7.93 -1.99
CA GLY A 137 26.42 8.93 -1.32
C GLY A 137 26.28 10.36 -1.87
N PHE A 138 25.24 10.62 -2.71
CA PHE A 138 25.01 11.96 -3.27
C PHE A 138 24.36 12.90 -2.25
N TYR A 139 23.44 12.38 -1.41
CA TYR A 139 22.84 13.09 -0.29
C TYR A 139 23.06 12.34 1.03
N ASP A 140 23.10 13.08 2.11
CA ASP A 140 23.16 12.56 3.49
C ASP A 140 21.76 12.49 4.14
N MET A 141 20.88 13.41 3.76
CA MET A 141 19.54 13.54 4.34
C MET A 141 18.51 13.93 3.28
N VAL A 142 17.46 13.13 3.10
CA VAL A 142 16.37 13.46 2.19
C VAL A 142 15.00 13.26 2.85
N LEU A 143 14.05 14.12 2.50
CA LEU A 143 12.64 13.97 2.81
C LEU A 143 11.96 13.21 1.68
N VAL A 144 11.25 12.16 2.03
CA VAL A 144 10.38 11.43 1.09
C VAL A 144 8.95 11.50 1.58
N GLY A 145 7.99 11.58 0.68
CA GLY A 145 6.59 11.62 1.09
C GLY A 145 5.64 11.41 -0.07
N GLY A 146 4.36 11.60 0.23
CA GLY A 146 3.32 11.61 -0.78
C GLY A 146 2.03 12.21 -0.26
N LEU A 147 1.21 12.60 -1.20
CA LEU A 147 -0.05 13.28 -0.95
C LEU A 147 -1.06 12.96 -2.06
N GLU A 148 -2.34 13.02 -1.72
CA GLU A 148 -3.44 13.02 -2.69
C GLU A 148 -4.67 13.67 -2.08
N GLU A 149 -5.44 14.37 -2.92
CA GLU A 149 -6.70 15.01 -2.55
C GLU A 149 -7.76 14.62 -3.59
N MET A 150 -8.69 13.74 -3.21
CA MET A 150 -9.72 13.18 -4.09
C MET A 150 -11.14 13.55 -3.69
N SER A 151 -11.38 13.88 -2.41
CA SER A 151 -12.73 13.96 -1.84
C SER A 151 -13.55 15.16 -2.30
N LYS A 152 -12.93 16.13 -2.98
CA LYS A 152 -13.62 17.28 -3.60
C LYS A 152 -14.25 16.96 -4.95
N ARG A 153 -14.14 15.72 -5.42
CA ARG A 153 -14.73 15.21 -6.64
C ARG A 153 -15.88 14.25 -6.34
N THR A 154 -16.81 14.14 -7.27
CA THR A 154 -17.83 13.09 -7.19
C THR A 154 -17.20 11.70 -7.33
N THR A 155 -17.93 10.65 -6.92
CA THR A 155 -17.44 9.26 -7.05
C THR A 155 -17.14 8.90 -8.50
N GLU A 156 -17.94 9.39 -9.44
CA GLU A 156 -17.76 9.16 -10.89
C GLU A 156 -16.49 9.85 -11.40
N GLU A 157 -16.26 11.12 -11.03
CA GLU A 157 -15.03 11.85 -11.38
C GLU A 157 -13.79 11.19 -10.77
N VAL A 158 -13.87 10.71 -9.52
CA VAL A 158 -12.77 9.97 -8.90
C VAL A 158 -12.49 8.68 -9.66
N ALA A 159 -13.52 7.94 -10.07
CA ALA A 159 -13.34 6.72 -10.86
C ALA A 159 -12.70 7.01 -12.22
N GLU A 160 -13.06 8.12 -12.88
CA GLU A 160 -12.44 8.59 -14.12
C GLU A 160 -10.95 8.95 -13.92
N GLY A 161 -10.63 9.73 -12.87
CA GLY A 161 -9.26 10.10 -12.53
C GLY A 161 -8.39 8.88 -12.21
N LEU A 162 -8.93 7.91 -11.46
CA LEU A 162 -8.24 6.68 -11.16
C LEU A 162 -8.00 5.82 -12.42
N ALA A 163 -8.93 5.83 -13.40
CA ALA A 163 -8.80 5.09 -14.65
C ALA A 163 -7.60 5.54 -15.51
N LEU A 164 -7.02 6.71 -15.24
CA LEU A 164 -5.76 7.15 -15.85
C LEU A 164 -4.58 6.22 -15.55
N ALA A 165 -4.68 5.38 -14.51
CA ALA A 165 -3.68 4.37 -14.18
C ALA A 165 -3.90 3.01 -14.88
N THR A 166 -4.84 2.94 -15.83
CA THR A 166 -5.12 1.73 -16.63
C THR A 166 -4.65 1.90 -18.07
N VAL A 167 -4.52 0.80 -18.78
CA VAL A 167 -4.26 0.86 -20.23
C VAL A 167 -5.44 1.55 -20.93
N PRO A 168 -5.20 2.54 -21.83
CA PRO A 168 -6.27 3.41 -22.35
C PRO A 168 -7.47 2.69 -22.98
N TYR A 169 -7.27 1.55 -23.63
CA TYR A 169 -8.40 0.81 -24.23
C TYR A 169 -9.15 -0.06 -23.20
N GLU A 170 -8.52 -0.46 -22.10
CA GLU A 170 -9.19 -1.13 -20.96
C GLU A 170 -10.13 -0.15 -20.24
N GLY A 171 -9.67 1.06 -19.97
CA GLY A 171 -10.49 2.12 -19.40
C GLY A 171 -11.67 2.52 -20.30
N ARG A 172 -11.46 2.61 -21.64
CA ARG A 172 -12.49 3.00 -22.61
C ARG A 172 -13.65 2.00 -22.73
N VAL A 173 -13.43 0.72 -22.44
CA VAL A 173 -14.51 -0.28 -22.40
C VAL A 173 -15.24 -0.33 -21.05
N GLY A 174 -14.93 0.61 -20.15
CA GLY A 174 -15.63 0.76 -18.87
C GLY A 174 -15.09 -0.12 -17.74
N PHE A 175 -13.87 -0.65 -17.86
CA PHE A 175 -13.23 -1.40 -16.78
C PHE A 175 -12.77 -0.44 -15.69
N THR A 176 -13.57 -0.32 -14.64
CA THR A 176 -13.20 0.38 -13.40
C THR A 176 -12.38 -0.53 -12.49
N PHE A 177 -11.67 0.01 -11.50
CA PHE A 177 -10.91 -0.80 -10.55
C PHE A 177 -11.76 -1.87 -9.84
N PRO A 178 -12.97 -1.57 -9.32
CA PRO A 178 -13.84 -2.62 -8.77
C PRO A 178 -14.15 -3.73 -9.78
N GLY A 179 -14.34 -3.40 -11.07
CA GLY A 179 -14.58 -4.37 -12.13
C GLY A 179 -13.38 -5.28 -12.36
N VAL A 180 -12.16 -4.72 -12.42
CA VAL A 180 -10.92 -5.49 -12.56
C VAL A 180 -10.74 -6.46 -11.39
N PHE A 181 -10.84 -5.96 -10.15
CA PHE A 181 -10.67 -6.81 -8.97
C PHE A 181 -11.84 -7.78 -8.77
N GLY A 182 -13.03 -7.49 -9.31
CA GLY A 182 -14.13 -8.46 -9.42
C GLY A 182 -13.79 -9.64 -10.33
N ALA A 183 -13.18 -9.38 -11.49
CA ALA A 183 -12.69 -10.44 -12.38
C ALA A 183 -11.57 -11.26 -11.73
N VAL A 184 -10.61 -10.61 -11.08
CA VAL A 184 -9.53 -11.23 -10.30
C VAL A 184 -10.10 -12.14 -9.20
N ALA A 185 -11.09 -11.66 -8.41
CA ALA A 185 -11.74 -12.44 -7.38
C ALA A 185 -12.45 -13.68 -7.95
N THR A 186 -13.15 -13.51 -9.08
CA THR A 186 -13.84 -14.61 -9.75
C THR A 186 -12.86 -15.68 -10.22
N ALA A 187 -11.73 -15.28 -10.81
CA ALA A 187 -10.66 -16.20 -11.23
C ALA A 187 -10.04 -16.94 -10.03
N TYR A 188 -9.76 -16.22 -8.95
CA TYR A 188 -9.23 -16.81 -7.71
C TYR A 188 -10.19 -17.82 -7.09
N PHE A 189 -11.50 -17.49 -7.03
CA PHE A 189 -12.52 -18.41 -6.52
C PHE A 189 -12.62 -19.66 -7.37
N ALA A 190 -12.63 -19.52 -8.68
CA ALA A 190 -12.70 -20.65 -9.61
C ALA A 190 -11.49 -21.59 -9.48
N LYS A 191 -10.30 -21.03 -9.27
CA LYS A 191 -9.06 -21.82 -9.21
C LYS A 191 -8.85 -22.49 -7.86
N TYR A 192 -9.15 -21.80 -6.75
CA TYR A 192 -8.76 -22.24 -5.40
C TYR A 192 -9.94 -22.65 -4.51
N GLY A 193 -11.18 -22.48 -4.97
CA GLY A 193 -12.37 -22.83 -4.21
C GLY A 193 -12.73 -21.82 -3.11
N ALA A 194 -12.10 -20.65 -3.10
CA ALA A 194 -12.52 -19.56 -2.24
C ALA A 194 -13.89 -19.03 -2.66
N ASN A 195 -14.50 -18.21 -1.85
CA ASN A 195 -15.79 -17.60 -2.11
C ASN A 195 -15.91 -16.25 -1.39
N ARG A 196 -17.08 -15.62 -1.49
CA ARG A 196 -17.33 -14.30 -0.93
C ARG A 196 -17.19 -14.24 0.61
N GLU A 197 -17.45 -15.34 1.33
CA GLU A 197 -17.30 -15.41 2.79
C GLU A 197 -15.87 -15.09 3.24
N HIS A 198 -14.89 -15.47 2.44
CA HIS A 198 -13.47 -15.22 2.73
C HIS A 198 -13.12 -13.73 2.55
N LEU A 199 -13.76 -13.02 1.59
CA LEU A 199 -13.63 -11.57 1.45
C LEU A 199 -14.20 -10.83 2.67
N MET A 200 -15.33 -11.31 3.21
CA MET A 200 -15.93 -10.77 4.44
C MET A 200 -14.97 -10.90 5.63
N ASN A 201 -14.21 -11.99 5.74
CA ASN A 201 -13.23 -12.15 6.82
C ASN A 201 -12.14 -11.07 6.77
N VAL A 202 -11.63 -10.74 5.58
CA VAL A 202 -10.70 -9.61 5.38
C VAL A 202 -11.36 -8.30 5.81
N THR A 203 -12.59 -8.06 5.37
CA THR A 203 -13.36 -6.85 5.71
C THR A 203 -13.53 -6.70 7.21
N ILE A 204 -14.00 -7.75 7.90
CA ILE A 204 -14.20 -7.75 9.36
C ILE A 204 -12.88 -7.47 10.08
N LYS A 205 -11.77 -8.13 9.68
CA LYS A 205 -10.45 -7.91 10.25
C LYS A 205 -10.01 -6.45 10.12
N SER A 206 -10.08 -5.86 8.92
CA SER A 206 -9.68 -4.47 8.69
C SER A 206 -10.50 -3.49 9.52
N HIS A 207 -11.83 -3.70 9.63
CA HIS A 207 -12.70 -2.90 10.47
C HIS A 207 -12.52 -3.12 11.96
N ASN A 208 -11.93 -4.23 12.41
CA ASN A 208 -11.56 -4.45 13.81
C ASN A 208 -10.24 -3.74 14.16
N ASN A 209 -9.30 -3.62 13.21
CA ASN A 209 -8.02 -2.95 13.43
C ASN A 209 -8.13 -1.41 13.35
N ALA A 210 -8.95 -0.89 12.46
CA ALA A 210 -9.05 0.55 12.20
C ALA A 210 -9.47 1.41 13.41
N PRO A 211 -10.39 1.01 14.29
CA PRO A 211 -10.70 1.76 15.51
C PRO A 211 -9.49 2.00 16.41
N LEU A 212 -8.51 1.10 16.39
CA LEU A 212 -7.27 1.19 17.18
C LEU A 212 -6.26 2.18 16.58
N ASN A 213 -6.48 2.63 15.35
CA ASN A 213 -5.60 3.57 14.65
C ASN A 213 -6.17 4.99 14.68
N PRO A 214 -5.56 5.96 15.42
CA PRO A 214 -6.04 7.33 15.51
C PRO A 214 -6.08 8.06 14.15
N LYS A 215 -5.28 7.62 13.18
CA LYS A 215 -5.18 8.20 11.84
C LYS A 215 -6.17 7.63 10.82
N ALA A 216 -6.87 6.53 11.15
CA ALA A 216 -7.79 5.88 10.22
C ALA A 216 -9.03 6.73 9.92
N GLN A 217 -9.50 6.64 8.68
CA GLN A 217 -10.72 7.29 8.20
C GLN A 217 -11.96 6.68 8.85
N PHE A 218 -12.09 5.36 8.84
CA PHE A 218 -13.17 4.64 9.50
C PHE A 218 -12.78 4.24 10.93
N LYS A 219 -13.73 4.41 11.86
CA LYS A 219 -13.51 4.21 13.29
C LYS A 219 -14.47 3.19 13.90
N LEU A 220 -15.22 2.49 13.07
CA LEU A 220 -16.26 1.55 13.51
C LEU A 220 -15.96 0.15 12.99
N SER A 221 -16.10 -0.82 13.88
CA SER A 221 -16.13 -2.23 13.49
C SER A 221 -17.37 -2.52 12.64
N ILE A 222 -17.40 -3.65 11.94
CA ILE A 222 -18.61 -4.10 11.22
C ILE A 222 -19.75 -4.31 12.22
N ARG A 223 -19.48 -4.80 13.44
CA ARG A 223 -20.45 -4.92 14.51
C ARG A 223 -21.09 -3.56 14.89
N ASP A 224 -20.25 -2.53 15.01
CA ASP A 224 -20.73 -1.19 15.34
C ASP A 224 -21.56 -0.60 14.20
N LEU A 225 -21.15 -0.79 12.96
CA LEU A 225 -21.90 -0.38 11.77
C LEU A 225 -23.27 -1.08 11.68
N MET A 226 -23.31 -2.40 11.93
CA MET A 226 -24.53 -3.20 12.01
C MET A 226 -25.48 -2.62 13.07
N ASN A 227 -24.99 -2.39 14.28
CA ASN A 227 -25.77 -1.84 15.39
C ASN A 227 -26.27 -0.40 15.09
N ALA A 228 -25.44 0.42 14.50
CA ALA A 228 -25.82 1.79 14.09
C ALA A 228 -26.90 1.78 13.01
N LYS A 229 -26.80 0.85 12.04
CA LYS A 229 -27.78 0.68 10.98
C LYS A 229 -29.13 0.20 11.55
N ALA A 230 -29.10 -0.79 12.46
CA ALA A 230 -30.32 -1.29 13.13
C ALA A 230 -31.05 -0.15 13.84
N LYS A 231 -30.36 0.62 14.69
CA LYS A 231 -30.92 1.80 15.37
C LYS A 231 -31.48 2.84 14.42
N SER A 232 -30.83 3.05 13.26
CA SER A 232 -31.31 3.99 12.23
C SER A 232 -32.62 3.52 11.57
N LEU A 233 -32.74 2.21 11.31
CA LEU A 233 -33.96 1.62 10.76
C LEU A 233 -35.11 1.69 11.75
N GLU A 234 -34.90 1.35 13.02
CA GLU A 234 -35.88 1.48 14.10
C GLU A 234 -36.45 2.91 14.20
N LYS A 235 -35.54 3.91 14.22
CA LYS A 235 -35.92 5.33 14.25
C LYS A 235 -36.83 5.77 13.08
N LYS A 236 -36.67 5.07 11.93
CA LYS A 236 -37.48 5.33 10.71
C LYS A 236 -38.75 4.48 10.65
N GLY A 237 -39.01 3.63 11.65
CA GLY A 237 -40.13 2.69 11.63
C GLY A 237 -40.01 1.60 10.57
N ILE A 238 -38.77 1.31 10.11
CA ILE A 238 -38.47 0.28 9.14
C ILE A 238 -38.05 -0.99 9.90
N PRO A 239 -38.63 -2.17 9.58
CA PRO A 239 -38.22 -3.44 10.22
C PRO A 239 -36.71 -3.66 10.09
N VAL A 240 -36.05 -4.00 11.21
CA VAL A 240 -34.65 -4.36 11.23
C VAL A 240 -34.51 -5.80 10.75
N PRO A 241 -33.65 -6.09 9.77
CA PRO A 241 -33.35 -7.47 9.38
C PRO A 241 -32.77 -8.29 10.54
N GLU A 242 -32.98 -9.61 10.51
CA GLU A 242 -32.47 -10.54 11.54
C GLU A 242 -30.98 -10.84 11.34
N TRP A 243 -30.11 -9.85 11.53
CA TRP A 243 -28.66 -10.05 11.49
C TRP A 243 -28.18 -10.68 12.81
N GLN A 244 -27.67 -11.88 12.75
CA GLN A 244 -27.12 -12.59 13.92
C GLN A 244 -25.65 -12.19 14.17
N ASP A 245 -24.89 -11.95 13.10
CA ASP A 245 -23.48 -11.62 13.14
C ASP A 245 -23.06 -10.62 12.04
N GLU A 246 -21.80 -10.29 11.99
CA GLU A 246 -21.21 -9.38 11.00
C GLU A 246 -21.35 -9.92 9.57
N LYS A 247 -21.31 -11.22 9.38
CA LYS A 247 -21.43 -11.82 8.04
C LYS A 247 -22.87 -11.71 7.52
N ASP A 248 -23.87 -11.89 8.37
CA ASP A 248 -25.27 -11.66 7.99
C ASP A 248 -25.51 -10.22 7.53
N PHE A 249 -24.94 -9.25 8.26
CA PHE A 249 -24.98 -7.85 7.85
C PHE A 249 -24.29 -7.63 6.50
N LEU A 250 -23.11 -8.25 6.26
CA LEU A 250 -22.36 -8.12 5.01
C LEU A 250 -23.00 -8.88 3.83
N ARG A 251 -23.87 -9.87 4.08
CA ARG A 251 -24.67 -10.56 3.04
C ARG A 251 -25.88 -9.73 2.60
N ASP A 252 -26.39 -8.85 3.47
CA ASP A 252 -27.56 -8.03 3.16
C ASP A 252 -27.22 -6.97 2.12
N LEU A 253 -27.78 -7.11 0.92
CA LEU A 253 -27.53 -6.20 -0.22
C LEU A 253 -28.02 -4.76 0.01
N LYS A 254 -28.93 -4.53 0.98
CA LYS A 254 -29.35 -3.18 1.38
C LYS A 254 -28.35 -2.52 2.33
N ALA A 255 -27.62 -3.32 3.09
CA ALA A 255 -26.57 -2.84 3.98
C ALA A 255 -25.21 -2.76 3.26
N ASN A 256 -24.92 -3.71 2.38
CA ASN A 256 -23.67 -3.89 1.66
C ASN A 256 -23.93 -4.18 0.17
N PRO A 257 -24.29 -3.15 -0.63
CA PRO A 257 -24.63 -3.34 -2.03
C PRO A 257 -23.46 -3.84 -2.87
N VAL A 258 -23.80 -4.53 -3.96
CA VAL A 258 -22.80 -4.95 -4.98
C VAL A 258 -22.28 -3.70 -5.69
N VAL A 259 -20.95 -3.61 -5.82
CA VAL A 259 -20.25 -2.59 -6.62
C VAL A 259 -19.85 -3.18 -7.99
N ALA A 260 -19.15 -4.30 -7.98
CA ALA A 260 -18.83 -5.10 -9.16
C ALA A 260 -18.64 -6.54 -8.73
N TRP A 261 -19.55 -7.44 -9.13
CA TRP A 261 -19.55 -8.81 -8.62
C TRP A 261 -18.18 -9.51 -8.76
N PRO A 262 -17.68 -10.21 -7.71
CA PRO A 262 -18.30 -10.47 -6.41
C PRO A 262 -17.99 -9.40 -5.34
N MET A 263 -17.47 -8.23 -5.72
CA MET A 263 -17.07 -7.14 -4.82
C MET A 263 -18.30 -6.33 -4.38
N HIS A 264 -18.41 -6.10 -3.09
CA HIS A 264 -19.43 -5.26 -2.46
C HIS A 264 -18.80 -4.00 -1.87
N LEU A 265 -19.64 -3.09 -1.36
CA LEU A 265 -19.21 -1.78 -0.85
C LEU A 265 -18.08 -1.90 0.20
N TYR A 266 -18.24 -2.78 1.19
CA TYR A 266 -17.24 -2.96 2.25
C TYR A 266 -16.00 -3.77 1.80
N ASP A 267 -15.99 -4.29 0.58
CA ASP A 267 -14.79 -4.90 -0.02
C ASP A 267 -13.86 -3.87 -0.68
N CYS A 268 -14.31 -2.62 -0.85
CA CYS A 268 -13.62 -1.53 -1.50
C CYS A 268 -13.01 -0.55 -0.50
N CYS A 269 -11.87 0.05 -0.84
CA CYS A 269 -11.33 1.18 -0.08
C CYS A 269 -12.15 2.46 -0.33
N PRO A 270 -12.19 3.41 0.64
CA PRO A 270 -12.88 4.68 0.47
C PRO A 270 -12.07 5.68 -0.36
N ILE A 271 -12.76 6.67 -0.91
CA ILE A 271 -12.17 7.92 -1.39
C ILE A 271 -11.58 8.65 -0.18
N SER A 272 -10.32 9.08 -0.29
CA SER A 272 -9.58 9.65 0.83
C SER A 272 -8.66 10.79 0.40
N ASP A 273 -8.50 11.76 1.28
CA ASP A 273 -7.45 12.76 1.24
C ASP A 273 -6.42 12.46 2.32
N GLY A 274 -5.16 12.84 2.08
CA GLY A 274 -4.13 12.73 3.09
C GLY A 274 -2.71 12.82 2.54
N ALA A 275 -1.78 12.87 3.48
CA ALA A 275 -0.35 12.91 3.21
C ALA A 275 0.43 12.07 4.22
N SER A 276 1.61 11.65 3.82
CA SER A 276 2.59 10.96 4.69
C SER A 276 4.00 11.31 4.25
N CYS A 277 4.94 11.35 5.19
CA CYS A 277 6.35 11.60 4.86
C CYS A 277 7.29 10.92 5.86
N MET A 278 8.55 10.72 5.44
CA MET A 278 9.63 10.14 6.22
C MET A 278 10.93 10.87 5.96
N LEU A 279 11.75 10.97 7.00
CA LEU A 279 13.11 11.49 6.92
C LEU A 279 14.09 10.34 6.84
N LEU A 280 14.80 10.27 5.71
CA LEU A 280 15.83 9.28 5.45
C LEU A 280 17.20 9.91 5.64
N VAL A 281 18.11 9.16 6.24
CA VAL A 281 19.53 9.56 6.40
C VAL A 281 20.47 8.39 6.12
N GLY A 282 21.73 8.69 5.86
CA GLY A 282 22.78 7.68 5.81
C GLY A 282 22.93 6.96 7.16
N GLU A 283 23.18 5.64 7.12
CA GLU A 283 23.32 4.81 8.31
C GLU A 283 24.39 5.32 9.28
N ASP A 284 25.47 5.86 8.75
CA ASP A 284 26.62 6.39 9.49
C ASP A 284 26.31 7.61 10.35
N ILE A 285 25.28 8.40 9.98
CA ILE A 285 24.84 9.58 10.74
C ILE A 285 23.52 9.38 11.49
N ALA A 286 22.85 8.24 11.31
CA ALA A 286 21.51 8.00 11.84
C ALA A 286 21.42 8.16 13.37
N LYS A 287 22.47 7.80 14.12
CA LYS A 287 22.53 7.96 15.57
C LYS A 287 22.61 9.42 16.07
N ASN A 288 22.87 10.37 15.17
CA ASN A 288 22.76 11.80 15.52
C ASN A 288 21.30 12.22 15.76
N PHE A 289 20.33 11.49 15.19
CA PHE A 289 18.90 11.83 15.21
C PHE A 289 18.08 10.95 16.13
N THR A 290 18.49 9.69 16.36
CA THR A 290 17.80 8.74 17.24
C THR A 290 18.75 7.64 17.72
N ASP A 291 18.54 7.13 18.93
CA ASP A 291 19.30 5.98 19.43
C ASP A 291 18.81 4.64 18.82
N GLU A 292 17.59 4.63 18.29
CA GLU A 292 16.93 3.46 17.71
C GLU A 292 16.52 3.72 16.24
N PRO A 293 17.47 3.88 15.31
CA PRO A 293 17.14 4.05 13.89
C PRO A 293 16.51 2.78 13.32
N ILE A 294 15.55 2.95 12.41
CA ILE A 294 14.95 1.85 11.64
C ILE A 294 15.59 1.83 10.26
N TYR A 295 16.15 0.71 9.88
CA TYR A 295 16.93 0.57 8.65
C TYR A 295 16.10 0.01 7.49
N VAL A 296 16.41 0.45 6.28
CA VAL A 296 15.91 -0.17 5.05
C VAL A 296 16.76 -1.40 4.78
N ALA A 297 16.26 -2.59 5.11
CA ALA A 297 16.95 -3.86 4.90
C ALA A 297 16.90 -4.31 3.43
N GLY A 298 15.77 -4.08 2.75
CA GLY A 298 15.61 -4.43 1.36
C GLY A 298 14.49 -3.64 0.70
N ILE A 299 14.65 -3.36 -0.59
CA ILE A 299 13.64 -2.67 -1.39
C ILE A 299 13.65 -3.23 -2.81
N GLY A 300 12.46 -3.54 -3.33
CA GLY A 300 12.28 -4.03 -4.68
C GLY A 300 11.15 -3.30 -5.39
N GLN A 301 11.22 -3.29 -6.72
CA GLN A 301 10.20 -2.75 -7.60
C GLN A 301 9.98 -3.67 -8.78
N GLY A 302 8.71 -3.96 -9.11
CA GLY A 302 8.30 -4.66 -10.32
C GLY A 302 7.40 -3.80 -11.19
N SER A 303 7.41 -4.08 -12.49
CA SER A 303 6.45 -3.54 -13.45
C SER A 303 5.62 -4.69 -14.05
N GLY A 304 4.31 -4.54 -14.05
CA GLY A 304 3.37 -5.53 -14.58
C GLY A 304 2.85 -5.17 -15.98
N ARG A 305 2.16 -6.12 -16.57
CA ARG A 305 1.49 -5.97 -17.87
C ARG A 305 0.08 -5.39 -17.70
N GLY A 306 -0.49 -4.86 -18.77
CA GLY A 306 -1.92 -4.56 -18.81
C GLY A 306 -2.76 -5.84 -18.67
N LEU A 307 -3.95 -5.71 -18.10
CA LEU A 307 -4.87 -6.81 -17.78
C LEU A 307 -5.12 -7.75 -19.00
N HIS A 308 -5.25 -7.17 -20.21
CA HIS A 308 -5.46 -7.91 -21.46
C HIS A 308 -4.34 -8.92 -21.80
N SER A 309 -3.17 -8.79 -21.17
CA SER A 309 -1.99 -9.63 -21.41
C SER A 309 -1.68 -10.57 -20.25
N TRP A 310 -2.57 -10.67 -19.26
CA TRP A 310 -2.40 -11.59 -18.14
C TRP A 310 -2.74 -13.02 -18.58
N ASP A 311 -1.81 -13.92 -18.34
CA ASP A 311 -2.02 -15.36 -18.56
C ASP A 311 -2.83 -15.99 -17.40
N ASP A 312 -2.74 -15.41 -16.20
CA ASP A 312 -3.39 -15.89 -14.98
C ASP A 312 -3.71 -14.69 -14.06
N MET A 313 -4.96 -14.54 -13.68
CA MET A 313 -5.45 -13.44 -12.83
C MET A 313 -5.32 -13.73 -11.33
N THR A 314 -4.72 -14.85 -10.93
CA THR A 314 -4.63 -15.25 -9.52
C THR A 314 -3.32 -14.85 -8.84
N TYR A 315 -2.46 -14.10 -9.52
CA TYR A 315 -1.23 -13.54 -8.98
C TYR A 315 -0.82 -12.25 -9.71
N PHE A 316 0.03 -11.45 -9.08
CA PHE A 316 0.63 -10.25 -9.67
C PHE A 316 2.13 -10.48 -9.91
N GLU A 317 2.53 -10.58 -11.17
CA GLU A 317 3.94 -10.81 -11.54
C GLU A 317 4.87 -9.73 -10.97
N ALA A 318 4.43 -8.47 -11.00
CA ALA A 318 5.20 -7.35 -10.47
C ALA A 318 5.39 -7.42 -8.94
N THR A 319 4.41 -7.93 -8.19
CA THR A 319 4.54 -8.15 -6.73
C THR A 319 5.60 -9.19 -6.44
N ARG A 320 5.56 -10.34 -7.13
CA ARG A 320 6.57 -11.41 -6.96
C ARG A 320 7.96 -10.92 -7.29
N TYR A 321 8.10 -10.18 -8.38
CA TYR A 321 9.41 -9.61 -8.77
C TYR A 321 9.94 -8.62 -7.72
N ALA A 322 9.10 -7.71 -7.23
CA ALA A 322 9.48 -6.76 -6.19
C ALA A 322 9.89 -7.47 -4.89
N ALA A 323 9.18 -8.55 -4.51
CA ALA A 323 9.51 -9.37 -3.35
C ALA A 323 10.88 -10.08 -3.53
N GLU A 324 11.12 -10.71 -4.69
CA GLU A 324 12.41 -11.35 -5.02
C GLU A 324 13.57 -10.37 -4.90
N GLU A 325 13.43 -9.12 -5.40
CA GLU A 325 14.47 -8.09 -5.29
C GLU A 325 14.73 -7.71 -3.82
N ALA A 326 13.68 -7.44 -3.04
CA ALA A 326 13.82 -7.02 -1.66
C ALA A 326 14.42 -8.12 -0.77
N TYR A 327 13.97 -9.35 -0.92
CA TYR A 327 14.57 -10.52 -0.24
C TYR A 327 16.01 -10.77 -0.68
N GLY A 328 16.29 -10.67 -1.98
CA GLY A 328 17.64 -10.82 -2.50
C GLY A 328 18.62 -9.75 -1.98
N MET A 329 18.15 -8.51 -1.80
CA MET A 329 18.93 -7.39 -1.25
C MET A 329 19.18 -7.57 0.25
N SER A 330 18.16 -7.88 1.02
CA SER A 330 18.24 -8.02 2.48
C SER A 330 18.90 -9.32 2.93
N GLY A 331 18.82 -10.38 2.11
CA GLY A 331 19.20 -11.74 2.52
C GLY A 331 18.17 -12.42 3.42
N LEU A 332 17.05 -11.76 3.69
CA LEU A 332 15.92 -12.30 4.45
C LEU A 332 15.03 -13.18 3.57
N LYS A 333 14.16 -13.96 4.22
CA LYS A 333 13.17 -14.82 3.59
C LYS A 333 11.76 -14.42 4.05
N PRO A 334 10.70 -14.90 3.37
CA PRO A 334 9.32 -14.63 3.81
C PRO A 334 9.05 -15.00 5.28
N GLU A 335 9.66 -16.08 5.78
CA GLU A 335 9.51 -16.55 7.16
C GLU A 335 10.13 -15.61 8.21
N ASP A 336 11.06 -14.75 7.81
CA ASP A 336 11.71 -13.78 8.70
C ASP A 336 10.84 -12.54 8.92
N ILE A 337 9.84 -12.30 8.05
CA ILE A 337 8.93 -11.16 8.17
C ILE A 337 7.92 -11.43 9.30
N GLN A 338 7.90 -10.55 10.28
CA GLN A 338 7.09 -10.75 11.48
C GLN A 338 5.68 -10.16 11.38
N PHE A 339 5.47 -9.16 10.53
CA PHE A 339 4.19 -8.53 10.20
C PHE A 339 4.32 -7.72 8.91
N SER A 340 3.21 -7.38 8.26
CA SER A 340 3.25 -6.60 7.03
C SER A 340 2.01 -5.72 6.84
N GLU A 341 2.22 -4.56 6.21
CA GLU A 341 1.17 -3.79 5.55
C GLU A 341 1.17 -4.17 4.06
N VAL A 342 0.07 -4.72 3.56
CA VAL A 342 -0.09 -5.06 2.14
C VAL A 342 -1.15 -4.19 1.49
N HIS A 343 -1.08 -4.02 0.18
CA HIS A 343 -2.01 -3.20 -0.58
C HIS A 343 -3.37 -3.91 -0.72
N ASP A 344 -4.32 -3.57 0.14
CA ASP A 344 -5.66 -4.14 0.22
C ASP A 344 -6.74 -3.15 -0.26
N CYS A 345 -6.50 -2.47 -1.39
CA CYS A 345 -7.51 -1.58 -1.97
C CYS A 345 -8.86 -2.29 -2.21
N PHE A 346 -8.83 -3.61 -2.34
CA PHE A 346 -9.97 -4.52 -2.34
C PHE A 346 -9.66 -5.75 -1.47
N SER A 347 -10.69 -6.39 -0.89
CA SER A 347 -10.50 -7.56 -0.03
C SER A 347 -9.74 -8.70 -0.72
N ILE A 348 -9.96 -8.94 -2.02
CA ILE A 348 -9.26 -9.98 -2.78
C ILE A 348 -7.76 -9.67 -2.95
N ALA A 349 -7.38 -8.40 -3.03
CA ALA A 349 -5.99 -8.01 -3.19
C ALA A 349 -5.14 -8.45 -2.00
N GLU A 350 -5.65 -8.35 -0.76
CA GLU A 350 -4.96 -8.86 0.42
C GLU A 350 -4.66 -10.35 0.29
N LEU A 351 -5.67 -11.16 -0.11
CA LEU A 351 -5.51 -12.62 -0.22
C LEU A 351 -4.40 -13.00 -1.20
N ILE A 352 -4.36 -12.34 -2.35
CA ILE A 352 -3.37 -12.63 -3.40
C ILE A 352 -1.98 -12.11 -2.99
N HIS A 353 -1.90 -10.90 -2.42
CA HIS A 353 -0.59 -10.32 -2.09
C HIS A 353 0.13 -11.06 -0.98
N ILE A 354 -0.59 -11.58 0.04
CA ILE A 354 0.06 -12.39 1.09
C ILE A 354 0.61 -13.72 0.55
N GLU A 355 0.06 -14.23 -0.56
CA GLU A 355 0.58 -15.39 -1.28
C GLU A 355 1.77 -15.00 -2.19
N ASP A 356 1.64 -13.91 -2.96
CA ASP A 356 2.68 -13.44 -3.88
C ASP A 356 3.96 -13.00 -3.17
N LEU A 357 3.83 -12.51 -1.93
CA LEU A 357 4.96 -12.16 -1.05
C LEU A 357 5.59 -13.37 -0.35
N GLY A 358 4.98 -14.55 -0.50
CA GLY A 358 5.48 -15.80 0.05
C GLY A 358 5.12 -16.07 1.51
N PHE A 359 4.24 -15.26 2.13
CA PHE A 359 3.79 -15.49 3.51
C PHE A 359 2.91 -16.73 3.62
N PHE A 360 2.15 -17.04 2.58
CA PHE A 360 1.34 -18.23 2.42
C PHE A 360 1.51 -18.79 1.01
N LYS A 361 1.23 -20.08 0.83
CA LYS A 361 1.30 -20.68 -0.51
C LYS A 361 0.11 -20.23 -1.37
N PRO A 362 0.25 -20.25 -2.70
CA PRO A 362 -0.86 -19.95 -3.60
C PRO A 362 -2.11 -20.79 -3.30
N GLY A 363 -3.26 -20.12 -3.08
CA GLY A 363 -4.53 -20.74 -2.70
C GLY A 363 -4.67 -21.08 -1.22
N GLU A 364 -3.76 -20.61 -0.35
CA GLU A 364 -3.87 -20.78 1.11
C GLU A 364 -4.17 -19.46 1.84
N GLY A 365 -4.02 -18.31 1.19
CA GLY A 365 -4.23 -17.00 1.81
C GLY A 365 -5.64 -16.83 2.39
N TYR A 366 -6.67 -17.28 1.69
CA TYR A 366 -8.05 -17.20 2.18
C TYR A 366 -8.28 -18.06 3.43
N LYS A 367 -7.64 -19.24 3.53
CA LYS A 367 -7.69 -20.11 4.71
C LYS A 367 -6.99 -19.47 5.89
N ALA A 368 -5.80 -18.90 5.65
CA ALA A 368 -5.04 -18.20 6.68
C ALA A 368 -5.83 -17.04 7.31
N VAL A 369 -6.56 -16.27 6.49
CA VAL A 369 -7.42 -15.20 7.00
C VAL A 369 -8.62 -15.78 7.79
N GLU A 370 -9.26 -16.84 7.30
CA GLU A 370 -10.38 -17.52 7.97
C GLU A 370 -9.97 -18.10 9.32
N GLU A 371 -8.78 -18.69 9.40
CA GLU A 371 -8.20 -19.26 10.62
C GLU A 371 -7.65 -18.20 11.58
N GLY A 372 -7.71 -16.92 11.21
CA GLY A 372 -7.24 -15.81 12.03
C GLY A 372 -5.73 -15.63 12.06
N GLN A 373 -4.96 -16.30 11.18
CA GLN A 373 -3.50 -16.23 11.14
C GLN A 373 -2.99 -14.81 10.83
N THR A 374 -3.80 -13.98 10.13
CA THR A 374 -3.48 -12.59 9.75
C THR A 374 -4.02 -11.54 10.70
N ARG A 375 -4.64 -11.92 11.82
CA ARG A 375 -5.13 -10.99 12.85
C ARG A 375 -3.98 -10.30 13.56
N LEU A 376 -4.27 -9.21 14.27
CA LEU A 376 -3.28 -8.46 15.05
C LEU A 376 -2.47 -9.34 16.01
N ASP A 377 -3.13 -10.30 16.63
CA ASP A 377 -2.57 -11.29 17.56
C ASP A 377 -2.18 -12.62 16.90
N GLY A 378 -2.33 -12.72 15.58
CA GLY A 378 -2.01 -13.92 14.80
C GLY A 378 -0.52 -14.11 14.55
N PRO A 379 -0.12 -15.27 14.02
CA PRO A 379 1.28 -15.56 13.71
C PRO A 379 1.88 -14.64 12.64
N MET A 380 1.08 -14.16 11.66
CA MET A 380 1.49 -13.22 10.62
C MET A 380 0.51 -12.04 10.53
N PRO A 381 0.60 -11.05 11.42
CA PRO A 381 -0.28 -9.89 11.39
C PRO A 381 -0.20 -9.13 10.07
N ILE A 382 -1.35 -8.90 9.43
CA ILE A 382 -1.47 -8.18 8.16
C ILE A 382 -2.42 -7.00 8.32
N ASN A 383 -1.97 -5.81 7.87
CA ASN A 383 -2.77 -4.59 7.85
C ASN A 383 -3.26 -4.18 9.25
N THR A 384 -2.31 -4.10 10.19
CA THR A 384 -2.58 -3.71 11.58
C THR A 384 -3.10 -2.29 11.69
N SER A 385 -2.82 -1.45 10.69
CA SER A 385 -3.34 -0.08 10.58
C SER A 385 -4.84 0.01 10.28
N GLY A 386 -5.48 -1.10 9.92
CA GLY A 386 -6.83 -1.17 9.33
C GLY A 386 -6.80 -1.32 7.81
N GLY A 387 -5.60 -1.38 7.21
CA GLY A 387 -5.41 -1.46 5.76
C GLY A 387 -5.93 -0.24 4.99
N LEU A 388 -5.79 -0.25 3.70
CA LEU A 388 -6.31 0.80 2.82
C LEU A 388 -7.84 0.89 2.90
N LYS A 389 -8.49 -0.22 3.16
CA LYS A 389 -9.95 -0.33 3.25
C LYS A 389 -10.56 0.49 4.39
N CYS A 390 -9.84 0.65 5.50
CA CYS A 390 -10.37 1.32 6.68
C CYS A 390 -9.49 2.48 7.16
N LYS A 391 -8.17 2.37 7.06
CA LYS A 391 -7.26 3.49 7.30
C LYS A 391 -7.55 4.62 6.31
N GLY A 392 -7.85 4.28 5.06
CA GLY A 392 -8.02 5.18 3.94
C GLY A 392 -6.94 4.98 2.87
N HIS A 393 -7.21 5.50 1.67
CA HIS A 393 -6.36 5.31 0.50
C HIS A 393 -6.18 6.59 -0.33
N PRO A 394 -5.55 7.65 0.22
CA PRO A 394 -5.03 8.74 -0.63
C PRO A 394 -3.93 8.14 -1.48
N VAL A 395 -4.21 7.97 -2.79
CA VAL A 395 -3.41 7.06 -3.63
C VAL A 395 -1.92 7.43 -3.67
N GLY A 396 -1.59 8.70 -3.83
CA GLY A 396 -0.20 9.17 -3.83
C GLY A 396 0.52 9.08 -2.48
N ALA A 397 -0.22 9.06 -1.36
CA ALA A 397 0.35 8.99 -0.01
C ALA A 397 0.50 7.56 0.53
N THR A 398 -0.16 6.59 -0.10
CA THR A 398 -0.38 5.26 0.49
C THR A 398 0.90 4.50 0.80
N GLY A 399 1.87 4.48 -0.10
CA GLY A 399 3.09 3.68 0.08
C GLY A 399 3.90 4.09 1.32
N VAL A 400 4.13 5.39 1.51
CA VAL A 400 4.80 5.90 2.72
C VAL A 400 3.93 5.73 3.96
N SER A 401 2.59 5.82 3.84
CA SER A 401 1.69 5.58 4.98
C SER A 401 1.68 4.13 5.47
N GLN A 402 1.92 3.16 4.58
CA GLN A 402 2.12 1.76 4.97
C GLN A 402 3.45 1.60 5.72
N LEU A 403 4.52 2.23 5.22
CA LEU A 403 5.82 2.23 5.91
C LEU A 403 5.80 3.01 7.22
N TYR A 404 4.98 4.07 7.33
CA TYR A 404 4.72 4.77 8.60
C TYR A 404 4.17 3.79 9.65
N GLU A 405 3.23 2.93 9.30
CA GLU A 405 2.74 1.90 10.23
C GLU A 405 3.84 0.92 10.59
N VAL A 406 4.60 0.40 9.60
CA VAL A 406 5.72 -0.52 9.86
C VAL A 406 6.75 0.12 10.79
N TRP A 407 7.14 1.37 10.53
CA TRP A 407 8.07 2.12 11.37
C TRP A 407 7.52 2.31 12.79
N THR A 408 6.24 2.67 12.93
CA THR A 408 5.57 2.89 14.21
C THR A 408 5.53 1.62 15.06
N GLN A 409 5.25 0.48 14.42
CA GLN A 409 5.27 -0.84 15.06
C GLN A 409 6.68 -1.22 15.55
N LEU A 410 7.71 -1.04 14.71
CA LEU A 410 9.10 -1.33 15.03
C LEU A 410 9.64 -0.43 16.14
N LYS A 411 9.16 0.83 16.23
CA LYS A 411 9.46 1.76 17.32
C LYS A 411 8.69 1.46 18.61
N GLY A 412 7.77 0.48 18.62
CA GLY A 412 6.91 0.20 19.78
C GLY A 412 5.92 1.33 20.12
N LYS A 413 5.61 2.18 19.13
CA LYS A 413 4.76 3.39 19.30
C LYS A 413 3.35 3.21 18.75
N ALA A 414 2.92 1.98 18.42
CA ALA A 414 1.62 1.73 17.79
C ALA A 414 0.42 1.73 18.77
N GLY A 415 0.64 1.86 20.08
CA GLY A 415 -0.42 1.90 21.08
C GLY A 415 -1.25 0.61 21.11
N GLU A 416 -2.58 0.71 21.10
CA GLU A 416 -3.48 -0.45 21.20
C GLU A 416 -3.36 -1.41 20.01
N ARG A 417 -2.88 -0.94 18.86
CA ARG A 417 -2.65 -1.78 17.66
C ARG A 417 -1.25 -2.36 17.59
N GLN A 418 -0.44 -2.24 18.66
CA GLN A 418 0.91 -2.79 18.69
C GLN A 418 0.86 -4.31 18.53
N VAL A 419 1.62 -4.84 17.56
CA VAL A 419 1.79 -6.28 17.38
C VAL A 419 2.38 -6.88 18.65
N PRO A 420 1.71 -7.87 19.30
CA PRO A 420 2.08 -8.36 20.62
C PRO A 420 3.24 -9.38 20.58
N LYS A 421 4.30 -9.08 19.83
CA LYS A 421 5.53 -9.90 19.76
C LYS A 421 6.64 -9.25 20.56
N LYS A 422 7.30 -10.00 21.46
CA LYS A 422 8.32 -9.48 22.38
C LYS A 422 9.54 -8.86 21.69
N ASP A 423 9.97 -9.43 20.56
CA ASP A 423 11.15 -8.98 19.80
C ASP A 423 10.73 -8.70 18.36
N LEU A 424 10.03 -7.57 18.19
CA LEU A 424 9.58 -7.12 16.88
C LEU A 424 10.72 -6.36 16.19
N ARG A 425 11.35 -6.98 15.20
CA ARG A 425 12.54 -6.44 14.52
C ARG A 425 12.36 -6.24 13.02
N ILE A 426 11.52 -7.04 12.38
CA ILE A 426 11.41 -7.07 10.91
C ILE A 426 9.96 -6.93 10.52
N GLY A 427 9.67 -5.88 9.78
CA GLY A 427 8.35 -5.64 9.19
C GLY A 427 8.49 -5.23 7.73
N ALA A 428 7.43 -5.39 6.95
CA ALA A 428 7.45 -5.06 5.54
C ALA A 428 6.20 -4.32 5.08
N ALA A 429 6.33 -3.57 3.98
CA ALA A 429 5.22 -2.93 3.31
C ALA A 429 5.24 -3.24 1.81
N HIS A 430 4.08 -3.64 1.29
CA HIS A 430 3.83 -3.85 -0.12
C HIS A 430 2.86 -2.82 -0.65
N ASN A 431 3.20 -2.16 -1.76
CA ASN A 431 2.36 -1.16 -2.40
C ASN A 431 2.21 -1.44 -3.89
N LEU A 432 0.96 -1.41 -4.38
CA LEU A 432 0.61 -1.70 -5.76
C LEU A 432 0.00 -0.46 -6.41
N GLY A 433 0.42 -0.13 -7.64
CA GLY A 433 -0.09 0.96 -8.45
C GLY A 433 -0.87 0.49 -9.66
N GLY A 434 -2.01 1.13 -9.89
CA GLY A 434 -2.91 0.78 -11.01
C GLY A 434 -3.44 -0.65 -10.89
N THR A 435 -3.53 -1.34 -12.00
CA THR A 435 -3.91 -2.76 -12.08
C THR A 435 -2.72 -3.71 -11.89
N GLY A 436 -1.72 -3.31 -11.08
CA GLY A 436 -0.47 -4.07 -10.92
C GLY A 436 0.63 -3.63 -11.89
N GLY A 437 0.46 -2.48 -12.54
CA GLY A 437 1.47 -1.92 -13.45
C GLY A 437 2.76 -1.52 -12.73
N THR A 438 2.67 -1.12 -11.46
CA THR A 438 3.81 -0.82 -10.58
C THR A 438 3.61 -1.50 -9.23
N CYS A 439 4.61 -2.20 -8.75
CA CYS A 439 4.62 -2.76 -7.39
C CYS A 439 5.92 -2.44 -6.70
N THR A 440 5.86 -2.19 -5.41
CA THR A 440 7.04 -2.05 -4.53
C THR A 440 6.89 -2.96 -3.33
N PHE A 441 8.01 -3.47 -2.84
CA PHE A 441 8.08 -4.18 -1.57
C PHE A 441 9.31 -3.70 -0.80
N THR A 442 9.09 -3.21 0.41
CA THR A 442 10.15 -2.63 1.26
C THR A 442 10.16 -3.34 2.60
N ILE A 443 11.33 -3.79 3.01
CA ILE A 443 11.58 -4.47 4.29
C ILE A 443 12.33 -3.51 5.21
N LEU A 444 11.78 -3.27 6.38
CA LEU A 444 12.39 -2.46 7.43
C LEU A 444 12.88 -3.36 8.58
N GLU A 445 14.00 -2.96 9.18
CA GLU A 445 14.66 -3.69 10.26
C GLU A 445 15.03 -2.75 11.43
N ARG A 446 14.74 -3.17 12.64
CA ARG A 446 15.30 -2.62 13.90
C ARG A 446 16.47 -3.49 14.33
N ARG A 447 17.66 -2.95 14.34
CA ARG A 447 18.91 -3.63 14.75
C ARG A 447 19.21 -3.47 16.24
#